data_f0c721ccb4f6f2777fd1681f64a3df3a
#
_entry.id   f0c721ccb4f6f2777fd1681f64a3df3a
#
_cell.length_a   1.000
_cell.length_b   1.000
_cell.length_c   1.000
_cell.angle_alpha   90.00
_cell.angle_beta   90.00
_cell.angle_gamma   90.00
#
_symmetry.space_group_name_H-M   'P 1'
#
loop_
_entity.id
_entity.type
_entity.pdbx_description
1 polymer ?
#
loop_
_entity_poly.entity_id
_entity_poly.type
_entity_poly.pdbx_seq_one_letter_code
_entity_poly.pdbx_strand_id
1 'polypeptide(L)'
;MSRKILIVTGDGGDSYEALYATQRLQEAHWEPVVAAQSRRRLHMVLHDTEPGWETYVERAGHSVEAHMAITAVAAREFAAILIIGGRAPEFLRNDASLLSLVREFAAQEKCVCAIGHGIQVLTAAGLTKGKKLTGHPHVLIEIERSGGIYVDKPAVRDGNLITAQSWRAHPDFYRELFAVLER
;
A
#
# COMPACT_ATOMS: atom_id res chain seq x y z
N MET A 1 8.36 1.20 -21.26
CA MET A 1 7.78 1.57 -19.96
C MET A 1 8.70 1.08 -18.85
N SER A 2 8.76 1.80 -17.72
CA SER A 2 9.54 1.31 -16.56
C SER A 2 8.96 0.00 -16.06
N ARG A 3 9.81 -0.94 -15.66
CA ARG A 3 9.39 -2.19 -15.00
C ARG A 3 9.55 -2.13 -13.47
N LYS A 4 9.78 -0.95 -12.91
CA LYS A 4 9.91 -0.76 -11.47
C LYS A 4 8.56 -0.51 -10.82
N ILE A 5 8.31 -1.15 -9.70
CA ILE A 5 7.17 -0.90 -8.81
C ILE A 5 7.70 -0.41 -7.47
N LEU A 6 7.21 0.74 -7.03
CA LEU A 6 7.57 1.30 -5.75
C LEU A 6 6.70 0.66 -4.66
N ILE A 7 7.32 0.08 -3.65
CA ILE A 7 6.68 -0.41 -2.43
C ILE A 7 7.02 0.56 -1.32
N VAL A 8 6.03 1.20 -0.71
CA VAL A 8 6.23 2.12 0.41
C VAL A 8 5.78 1.47 1.71
N THR A 9 6.67 1.48 2.69
CA THR A 9 6.41 0.99 4.04
C THR A 9 7.35 1.68 5.04
N GLY A 10 7.30 1.29 6.30
CA GLY A 10 8.12 1.81 7.39
C GLY A 10 8.15 0.84 8.55
N ASP A 11 8.72 1.24 9.69
CA ASP A 11 8.62 0.45 10.92
C ASP A 11 7.15 0.24 11.30
N GLY A 12 6.81 -0.96 11.72
CA GLY A 12 5.44 -1.36 12.00
C GLY A 12 4.62 -1.68 10.75
N GLY A 13 5.21 -1.67 9.55
CA GLY A 13 4.57 -2.20 8.35
C GLY A 13 4.39 -3.71 8.42
N ASP A 14 3.37 -4.24 7.73
CA ASP A 14 3.12 -5.68 7.71
C ASP A 14 4.17 -6.40 6.86
N SER A 15 4.93 -7.31 7.51
CA SER A 15 6.04 -8.03 6.88
C SER A 15 5.56 -9.02 5.83
N TYR A 16 4.41 -9.66 6.03
CA TYR A 16 3.89 -10.61 5.07
C TYR A 16 3.44 -9.90 3.79
N GLU A 17 2.76 -8.76 3.91
CA GLU A 17 2.36 -7.96 2.75
C GLU A 17 3.59 -7.47 1.96
N ALA A 18 4.62 -6.97 2.64
CA ALA A 18 5.83 -6.44 2.00
C ALA A 18 6.65 -7.52 1.30
N LEU A 19 6.84 -8.69 1.95
CA LEU A 19 7.58 -9.82 1.38
C LEU A 19 6.83 -10.46 0.22
N TYR A 20 5.51 -10.66 0.39
CA TYR A 20 4.68 -11.19 -0.69
C TYR A 20 4.68 -10.25 -1.90
N ALA A 21 4.54 -8.94 -1.68
CA ALA A 21 4.64 -7.94 -2.74
C ALA A 21 5.94 -8.07 -3.52
N THR A 22 7.06 -8.13 -2.79
CA THR A 22 8.40 -8.26 -3.40
C THR A 22 8.50 -9.51 -4.26
N GLN A 23 8.16 -10.67 -3.70
CA GLN A 23 8.28 -11.96 -4.39
C GLN A 23 7.31 -12.06 -5.58
N ARG A 24 6.04 -11.66 -5.37
CA ARG A 24 5.00 -11.73 -6.40
C ARG A 24 5.29 -10.84 -7.61
N LEU A 25 5.87 -9.66 -7.36
CA LEU A 25 6.30 -8.77 -8.43
C LEU A 25 7.50 -9.34 -9.19
N GLN A 26 8.49 -9.93 -8.50
CA GLN A 26 9.64 -10.60 -9.12
C GLN A 26 9.21 -11.78 -10.00
N GLU A 27 8.27 -12.63 -9.53
CA GLU A 27 7.69 -13.72 -10.32
C GLU A 27 7.06 -13.22 -11.63
N ALA A 28 6.44 -12.04 -11.60
CA ALA A 28 5.84 -11.40 -12.76
C ALA A 28 6.84 -10.53 -13.56
N HIS A 29 8.16 -10.70 -13.32
CA HIS A 29 9.24 -9.96 -14.00
C HIS A 29 9.19 -8.44 -13.82
N TRP A 30 8.63 -7.94 -12.70
CA TRP A 30 8.73 -6.56 -12.25
C TRP A 30 9.88 -6.41 -11.25
N GLU A 31 10.49 -5.22 -11.20
CA GLU A 31 11.53 -4.86 -10.23
C GLU A 31 10.87 -4.15 -9.03
N PRO A 32 10.70 -4.81 -7.88
CA PRO A 32 10.22 -4.17 -6.67
C PRO A 32 11.31 -3.33 -6.02
N VAL A 33 10.99 -2.09 -5.69
CA VAL A 33 11.88 -1.18 -4.96
C VAL A 33 11.17 -0.72 -3.69
N VAL A 34 11.72 -1.06 -2.54
CA VAL A 34 11.18 -0.65 -1.25
C VAL A 34 11.72 0.71 -0.86
N ALA A 35 10.83 1.65 -0.57
CA ALA A 35 11.15 2.96 -0.03
C ALA A 35 10.52 3.17 1.36
N ALA A 36 11.25 3.87 2.22
CA ALA A 36 10.82 4.29 3.54
C ALA A 36 11.30 5.73 3.79
N GLN A 37 11.13 6.27 5.00
CA GLN A 37 11.65 7.61 5.34
C GLN A 37 13.17 7.73 5.17
N SER A 38 13.89 6.62 5.34
CA SER A 38 15.33 6.54 5.08
C SER A 38 15.72 5.15 4.58
N ARG A 39 16.83 5.08 3.86
CA ARG A 39 17.41 3.80 3.45
C ARG A 39 17.98 3.08 4.67
N ARG A 40 17.34 2.01 5.11
CA ARG A 40 17.76 1.19 6.25
C ARG A 40 16.98 -0.10 6.34
N ARG A 41 17.37 -0.96 7.25
CA ARG A 41 16.60 -2.12 7.67
C ARG A 41 15.39 -1.65 8.51
N LEU A 42 14.20 -2.16 8.16
CA LEU A 42 12.93 -1.82 8.80
C LEU A 42 12.53 -2.90 9.80
N HIS A 43 11.95 -2.46 10.93
CA HIS A 43 11.36 -3.33 11.94
C HIS A 43 9.89 -3.54 11.61
N MET A 44 9.59 -4.67 10.96
CA MET A 44 8.24 -4.99 10.51
C MET A 44 7.48 -5.79 11.56
N VAL A 45 6.16 -5.84 11.39
CA VAL A 45 5.25 -6.59 12.25
C VAL A 45 4.48 -7.65 11.46
N LEU A 46 3.81 -8.52 12.19
CA LEU A 46 2.85 -9.50 11.69
C LEU A 46 1.54 -9.29 12.43
N HIS A 47 0.45 -9.17 11.69
CA HIS A 47 -0.89 -9.10 12.25
C HIS A 47 -1.60 -10.44 12.09
N ASP A 48 -2.16 -10.93 13.17
CA ASP A 48 -2.88 -12.19 13.24
C ASP A 48 -4.15 -12.05 14.05
N THR A 49 -5.00 -13.05 14.04
CA THR A 49 -6.20 -13.13 14.86
C THR A 49 -6.05 -14.25 15.88
N GLU A 50 -6.42 -14.00 17.13
CA GLU A 50 -6.41 -15.00 18.19
C GLU A 50 -7.79 -15.16 18.82
N PRO A 51 -8.17 -16.40 19.23
CA PRO A 51 -9.41 -16.61 19.94
C PRO A 51 -9.50 -15.75 21.20
N GLY A 52 -10.65 -15.11 21.41
CA GLY A 52 -10.89 -14.25 22.59
C GLY A 52 -10.41 -12.80 22.44
N TRP A 53 -9.79 -12.43 21.32
CA TRP A 53 -9.44 -11.04 21.01
C TRP A 53 -10.49 -10.41 20.11
N GLU A 54 -10.86 -9.16 20.39
CA GLU A 54 -11.83 -8.40 19.57
C GLU A 54 -11.19 -7.76 18.33
N THR A 55 -9.87 -7.65 18.31
CA THR A 55 -9.08 -7.09 17.21
C THR A 55 -7.90 -8.01 16.89
N TYR A 56 -7.07 -7.62 15.93
CA TYR A 56 -5.85 -8.36 15.61
C TYR A 56 -4.79 -8.19 16.71
N VAL A 57 -3.91 -9.18 16.82
CA VAL A 57 -2.69 -9.11 17.62
C VAL A 57 -1.50 -8.76 16.72
N GLU A 58 -0.55 -8.03 17.28
CA GLU A 58 0.68 -7.64 16.61
C GLU A 58 1.87 -8.40 17.20
N ARG A 59 2.69 -8.98 16.33
CA ARG A 59 3.93 -9.67 16.68
C ARG A 59 5.08 -9.14 15.84
N ALA A 60 6.33 -9.38 16.31
CA ALA A 60 7.51 -9.09 15.49
C ALA A 60 7.48 -9.91 14.18
N GLY A 61 7.58 -9.22 13.06
CA GLY A 61 7.66 -9.81 11.73
C GLY A 61 9.10 -9.92 11.23
N HIS A 62 9.27 -10.41 10.00
CA HIS A 62 10.55 -10.39 9.32
C HIS A 62 10.95 -8.96 8.98
N SER A 63 12.23 -8.62 9.13
CA SER A 63 12.76 -7.33 8.69
C SER A 63 12.80 -7.23 7.16
N VAL A 64 12.63 -6.01 6.65
CA VAL A 64 12.71 -5.68 5.22
C VAL A 64 13.72 -4.55 5.04
N GLU A 65 14.53 -4.63 3.98
CA GLU A 65 15.48 -3.56 3.64
C GLU A 65 14.78 -2.49 2.79
N ALA A 66 14.83 -1.24 3.24
CA ALA A 66 14.47 -0.11 2.41
C ALA A 66 15.66 0.25 1.49
N HIS A 67 15.43 0.20 0.20
CA HIS A 67 16.44 0.46 -0.83
C HIS A 67 16.75 1.96 -0.97
N MET A 68 15.77 2.82 -0.67
CA MET A 68 15.92 4.27 -0.81
C MET A 68 15.01 5.04 0.15
N ALA A 69 15.32 6.32 0.32
CA ALA A 69 14.44 7.24 1.03
C ALA A 69 13.29 7.70 0.11
N ILE A 70 12.09 7.93 0.67
CA ILE A 70 10.93 8.48 -0.05
C ILE A 70 11.29 9.79 -0.76
N THR A 71 12.09 10.64 -0.13
CA THR A 71 12.55 11.92 -0.70
C THR A 71 13.49 11.79 -1.90
N ALA A 72 14.05 10.61 -2.14
CA ALA A 72 14.91 10.31 -3.28
C ALA A 72 14.16 9.65 -4.45
N VAL A 73 12.86 9.38 -4.31
CA VAL A 73 12.03 8.73 -5.32
C VAL A 73 11.63 9.75 -6.41
N ALA A 74 11.84 9.38 -7.66
CA ALA A 74 11.29 10.10 -8.81
C ALA A 74 10.15 9.26 -9.43
N ALA A 75 8.91 9.72 -9.33
CA ALA A 75 7.72 8.97 -9.77
C ALA A 75 7.81 8.50 -11.24
N ARG A 76 8.48 9.26 -12.11
CA ARG A 76 8.68 8.91 -13.54
C ARG A 76 9.40 7.57 -13.75
N GLU A 77 10.18 7.10 -12.77
CA GLU A 77 10.96 5.87 -12.86
C GLU A 77 10.17 4.60 -12.54
N PHE A 78 8.94 4.76 -12.06
CA PHE A 78 8.11 3.66 -11.60
C PHE A 78 6.80 3.58 -12.40
N ALA A 79 6.28 2.37 -12.59
CA ALA A 79 4.98 2.12 -13.23
C ALA A 79 3.82 2.26 -12.23
N ALA A 80 4.04 1.94 -10.97
CA ALA A 80 3.04 1.99 -9.91
C ALA A 80 3.68 2.27 -8.54
N ILE A 81 2.83 2.69 -7.59
CA ILE A 81 3.15 2.79 -6.18
C ILE A 81 2.20 1.90 -5.36
N LEU A 82 2.75 1.12 -4.44
CA LEU A 82 2.03 0.24 -3.52
C LEU A 82 2.32 0.63 -2.07
N ILE A 83 1.30 1.02 -1.35
CA ILE A 83 1.37 1.35 0.09
C ILE A 83 1.01 0.09 0.89
N ILE A 84 1.95 -0.41 1.67
CA ILE A 84 1.79 -1.58 2.54
C ILE A 84 1.01 -1.20 3.80
N GLY A 85 0.20 -2.12 4.28
CA GLY A 85 -0.55 -1.97 5.52
C GLY A 85 0.31 -2.15 6.77
N GLY A 86 -0.31 -2.71 7.80
CA GLY A 86 0.26 -2.69 9.14
C GLY A 86 0.04 -1.34 9.81
N ARG A 87 0.86 -1.00 10.79
CA ARG A 87 0.78 0.24 11.57
C ARG A 87 1.57 1.40 10.96
N ALA A 88 2.49 1.11 10.03
CA ALA A 88 3.30 2.14 9.36
C ALA A 88 2.48 3.27 8.71
N PRO A 89 1.33 3.01 8.06
CA PRO A 89 0.51 4.06 7.45
C PRO A 89 0.00 5.13 8.42
N GLU A 90 -0.24 4.81 9.68
CA GLU A 90 -0.66 5.79 10.71
C GLU A 90 0.38 6.92 10.87
N PHE A 91 1.63 6.56 10.75
CA PHE A 91 2.75 7.48 10.83
C PHE A 91 3.05 8.11 9.46
N LEU A 92 3.13 7.30 8.40
CA LEU A 92 3.49 7.73 7.05
C LEU A 92 2.50 8.73 6.44
N ARG A 93 1.21 8.66 6.81
CA ARG A 93 0.19 9.63 6.36
C ARG A 93 0.45 11.08 6.79
N ASN A 94 1.40 11.31 7.69
CA ASN A 94 1.81 12.64 8.11
C ASN A 94 3.08 13.13 7.38
N ASP A 95 3.67 12.32 6.51
CA ASP A 95 4.86 12.68 5.72
C ASP A 95 4.46 13.44 4.45
N ALA A 96 4.71 14.74 4.44
CA ALA A 96 4.35 15.61 3.32
C ALA A 96 5.03 15.18 2.00
N SER A 97 6.25 14.62 2.07
CA SER A 97 6.99 14.14 0.89
C SER A 97 6.30 12.92 0.29
N LEU A 98 5.85 11.98 1.13
CA LEU A 98 5.08 10.82 0.67
C LEU A 98 3.74 11.25 0.07
N LEU A 99 3.00 12.15 0.74
CA LEU A 99 1.71 12.61 0.22
C LEU A 99 1.87 13.32 -1.13
N SER A 100 2.92 14.12 -1.30
CA SER A 100 3.25 14.76 -2.59
C SER A 100 3.57 13.71 -3.65
N LEU A 101 4.39 12.71 -3.32
CA LEU A 101 4.76 11.63 -4.23
C LEU A 101 3.53 10.82 -4.68
N VAL A 102 2.64 10.45 -3.76
CA VAL A 102 1.41 9.71 -4.09
C VAL A 102 0.51 10.50 -5.04
N ARG A 103 0.38 11.83 -4.80
CA ARG A 103 -0.35 12.72 -5.73
C ARG A 103 0.32 12.79 -7.10
N GLU A 104 1.65 12.79 -7.16
CA GLU A 104 2.40 12.80 -8.41
C GLU A 104 2.13 11.53 -9.24
N PHE A 105 2.12 10.35 -8.61
CA PHE A 105 1.72 9.11 -9.29
C PHE A 105 0.31 9.21 -9.88
N ALA A 106 -0.65 9.71 -9.10
CA ALA A 106 -2.03 9.88 -9.53
C ALA A 106 -2.15 10.89 -10.69
N ALA A 107 -1.44 12.02 -10.63
CA ALA A 107 -1.43 13.04 -11.68
C ALA A 107 -0.78 12.54 -12.98
N GLN A 108 0.15 11.59 -12.90
CA GLN A 108 0.73 10.89 -14.05
C GLN A 108 -0.12 9.71 -14.55
N GLU A 109 -1.34 9.56 -14.04
CA GLU A 109 -2.26 8.45 -14.35
C GLU A 109 -1.67 7.05 -14.09
N LYS A 110 -0.67 6.96 -13.22
CA LYS A 110 -0.07 5.69 -12.81
C LYS A 110 -0.91 4.98 -11.77
N CYS A 111 -0.70 3.68 -11.66
CA CYS A 111 -1.40 2.87 -10.67
C CYS A 111 -0.98 3.25 -9.25
N VAL A 112 -1.96 3.57 -8.40
CA VAL A 112 -1.78 3.86 -6.97
C VAL A 112 -2.53 2.79 -6.18
N CYS A 113 -1.80 2.05 -5.37
CA CYS A 113 -2.31 0.88 -4.68
C CYS A 113 -2.12 0.99 -3.17
N ALA A 114 -3.07 0.42 -2.41
CA ALA A 114 -2.98 0.35 -0.96
C ALA A 114 -3.60 -0.95 -0.42
N ILE A 115 -2.96 -1.55 0.59
CA ILE A 115 -3.45 -2.74 1.28
C ILE A 115 -3.74 -2.36 2.74
N GLY A 116 -4.85 -2.84 3.27
CA GLY A 116 -5.20 -2.70 4.68
C GLY A 116 -5.25 -1.25 5.15
N HIS A 117 -4.44 -0.92 6.15
CA HIS A 117 -4.29 0.44 6.67
C HIS A 117 -3.56 1.39 5.72
N GLY A 118 -2.94 0.87 4.65
CA GLY A 118 -2.33 1.68 3.59
C GLY A 118 -3.28 2.72 2.99
N ILE A 119 -4.59 2.46 3.04
CA ILE A 119 -5.62 3.41 2.60
C ILE A 119 -5.54 4.76 3.32
N GLN A 120 -5.03 4.82 4.54
CA GLN A 120 -4.86 6.05 5.31
C GLN A 120 -3.94 7.06 4.61
N VAL A 121 -2.95 6.58 3.87
CA VAL A 121 -2.08 7.46 3.06
C VAL A 121 -2.85 8.05 1.88
N LEU A 122 -3.72 7.26 1.22
CA LEU A 122 -4.55 7.72 0.11
C LEU A 122 -5.59 8.75 0.58
N THR A 123 -6.21 8.54 1.76
CA THR A 123 -7.15 9.50 2.35
C THR A 123 -6.45 10.82 2.68
N ALA A 124 -5.27 10.76 3.31
CA ALA A 124 -4.46 11.94 3.61
C ALA A 124 -3.95 12.66 2.35
N ALA A 125 -3.68 11.93 1.28
CA ALA A 125 -3.31 12.50 -0.02
C ALA A 125 -4.49 13.13 -0.77
N GLY A 126 -5.75 12.93 -0.30
CA GLY A 126 -6.95 13.49 -0.93
C GLY A 126 -7.39 12.77 -2.22
N LEU A 127 -7.01 11.51 -2.39
CA LEU A 127 -7.30 10.73 -3.62
C LEU A 127 -8.59 9.91 -3.55
N THR A 128 -9.34 9.99 -2.47
CA THR A 128 -10.47 9.09 -2.16
C THR A 128 -11.84 9.65 -2.53
N LYS A 129 -11.98 10.98 -2.66
CA LYS A 129 -13.27 11.62 -2.88
C LYS A 129 -13.98 11.11 -4.15
N GLY A 130 -15.18 10.57 -3.96
CA GLY A 130 -16.02 10.02 -5.03
C GLY A 130 -15.52 8.70 -5.62
N LYS A 131 -14.49 8.09 -5.03
CA LYS A 131 -13.90 6.82 -5.49
C LYS A 131 -14.47 5.63 -4.74
N LYS A 132 -14.67 4.52 -5.44
CA LYS A 132 -14.97 3.21 -4.83
C LYS A 132 -13.69 2.57 -4.34
N LEU A 133 -13.63 2.30 -3.05
CA LEU A 133 -12.40 1.85 -2.36
C LEU A 133 -12.73 0.80 -1.31
N THR A 134 -11.75 0.02 -0.96
CA THR A 134 -11.78 -0.82 0.23
C THR A 134 -10.52 -0.62 1.06
N GLY A 135 -10.50 -1.16 2.26
CA GLY A 135 -9.38 -1.12 3.18
C GLY A 135 -9.71 -1.99 4.39
N HIS A 136 -8.82 -2.05 5.36
CA HIS A 136 -9.11 -2.80 6.57
C HIS A 136 -10.43 -2.29 7.21
N PRO A 137 -11.34 -3.18 7.64
CA PRO A 137 -12.63 -2.75 8.21
C PRO A 137 -12.52 -1.74 9.36
N HIS A 138 -11.44 -1.80 10.14
CA HIS A 138 -11.24 -0.87 11.26
C HIS A 138 -10.93 0.58 10.83
N VAL A 139 -10.59 0.82 9.55
CA VAL A 139 -10.34 2.16 9.00
C VAL A 139 -11.38 2.57 7.95
N LEU A 140 -12.48 1.84 7.82
CA LEU A 140 -13.59 2.16 6.93
C LEU A 140 -14.08 3.60 7.09
N ILE A 141 -14.22 4.06 8.33
CA ILE A 141 -14.69 5.42 8.65
C ILE A 141 -13.79 6.52 8.06
N GLU A 142 -12.52 6.25 7.87
CA GLU A 142 -11.60 7.21 7.24
C GLU A 142 -11.87 7.35 5.74
N ILE A 143 -12.24 6.27 5.08
CA ILE A 143 -12.66 6.29 3.66
C ILE A 143 -13.92 7.14 3.52
N GLU A 144 -14.94 6.90 4.33
CA GLU A 144 -16.22 7.63 4.28
C GLU A 144 -16.02 9.11 4.60
N ARG A 145 -15.28 9.44 5.67
CA ARG A 145 -15.01 10.84 6.06
C ARG A 145 -14.22 11.62 5.02
N SER A 146 -13.39 10.93 4.22
CA SER A 146 -12.68 11.55 3.11
C SER A 146 -13.50 11.67 1.82
N GLY A 147 -14.79 11.30 1.87
CA GLY A 147 -15.72 11.34 0.74
C GLY A 147 -15.57 10.17 -0.22
N GLY A 148 -14.87 9.11 0.16
CA GLY A 148 -14.80 7.85 -0.57
C GLY A 148 -16.06 6.99 -0.37
N ILE A 149 -16.25 6.04 -1.26
CA ILE A 149 -17.33 5.06 -1.21
C ILE A 149 -16.72 3.72 -0.81
N TYR A 150 -16.93 3.32 0.44
CA TYR A 150 -16.44 2.02 0.90
C TYR A 150 -17.22 0.89 0.22
N VAL A 151 -16.48 -0.10 -0.25
CA VAL A 151 -17.04 -1.31 -0.86
C VAL A 151 -16.50 -2.51 -0.10
N ASP A 152 -17.38 -3.30 0.51
CA ASP A 152 -17.02 -4.51 1.25
C ASP A 152 -16.70 -5.66 0.27
N LYS A 153 -15.49 -5.62 -0.27
CA LYS A 153 -14.89 -6.67 -1.12
C LYS A 153 -13.42 -6.84 -0.80
N PRO A 154 -12.86 -8.05 -1.00
CA PRO A 154 -11.44 -8.31 -0.76
C PRO A 154 -10.52 -7.30 -1.45
N ALA A 155 -10.77 -7.00 -2.71
CA ALA A 155 -10.08 -5.97 -3.47
C ALA A 155 -11.07 -5.15 -4.31
N VAL A 156 -10.78 -3.88 -4.51
CA VAL A 156 -11.58 -2.95 -5.32
C VAL A 156 -10.66 -2.14 -6.21
N ARG A 157 -11.05 -2.01 -7.47
CA ARG A 157 -10.41 -1.14 -8.44
C ARG A 157 -11.38 -0.05 -8.91
N ASP A 158 -10.91 1.20 -8.88
CA ASP A 158 -11.58 2.36 -9.48
C ASP A 158 -10.57 3.13 -10.35
N GLY A 159 -10.60 2.87 -11.65
CA GLY A 159 -9.60 3.38 -12.58
C GLY A 159 -8.19 2.83 -12.27
N ASN A 160 -7.28 3.72 -11.94
CA ASN A 160 -5.90 3.40 -11.56
C ASN A 160 -5.68 3.29 -10.04
N LEU A 161 -6.74 3.43 -9.24
CA LEU A 161 -6.70 3.15 -7.80
C LEU A 161 -7.07 1.69 -7.55
N ILE A 162 -6.23 0.96 -6.83
CA ILE A 162 -6.47 -0.43 -6.45
C ILE A 162 -6.27 -0.55 -4.95
N THR A 163 -7.29 -1.01 -4.25
CA THR A 163 -7.25 -1.14 -2.79
C THR A 163 -7.67 -2.53 -2.36
N ALA A 164 -7.16 -3.00 -1.23
CA ALA A 164 -7.47 -4.30 -0.66
C ALA A 164 -7.66 -4.24 0.85
N GLN A 165 -8.46 -5.15 1.40
CA GLN A 165 -8.78 -5.17 2.83
C GLN A 165 -7.60 -5.58 3.72
N SER A 166 -6.82 -6.58 3.28
CA SER A 166 -5.68 -7.12 4.03
C SER A 166 -4.86 -8.05 3.15
N TRP A 167 -3.82 -8.66 3.72
CA TRP A 167 -3.03 -9.72 3.09
C TRP A 167 -3.87 -10.91 2.58
N ARG A 168 -5.02 -11.20 3.19
CA ARG A 168 -5.92 -12.26 2.72
C ARG A 168 -6.49 -12.00 1.32
N ALA A 169 -6.51 -10.74 0.92
CA ALA A 169 -6.99 -10.29 -0.39
C ALA A 169 -5.88 -10.26 -1.47
N HIS A 170 -4.66 -10.69 -1.18
CA HIS A 170 -3.55 -10.67 -2.14
C HIS A 170 -3.90 -11.29 -3.51
N PRO A 171 -4.58 -12.46 -3.61
CA PRO A 171 -4.91 -13.01 -4.92
C PRO A 171 -5.77 -12.08 -5.78
N ASP A 172 -6.78 -11.45 -5.17
CA ASP A 172 -7.69 -10.53 -5.88
C ASP A 172 -6.98 -9.21 -6.21
N PHE A 173 -6.21 -8.69 -5.26
CA PHE A 173 -5.46 -7.46 -5.41
C PHE A 173 -4.42 -7.54 -6.54
N TYR A 174 -3.59 -8.57 -6.58
CA TYR A 174 -2.56 -8.72 -7.62
C TYR A 174 -3.15 -9.04 -8.98
N ARG A 175 -4.30 -9.69 -9.05
CA ARG A 175 -5.04 -9.86 -10.31
C ARG A 175 -5.44 -8.51 -10.91
N GLU A 176 -5.98 -7.61 -10.10
CA GLU A 176 -6.34 -6.26 -10.54
C GLU A 176 -5.10 -5.42 -10.90
N LEU A 177 -4.01 -5.53 -10.12
CA LEU A 177 -2.77 -4.81 -10.38
C LEU A 177 -2.18 -5.19 -11.73
N PHE A 178 -2.01 -6.48 -12.00
CA PHE A 178 -1.45 -6.95 -13.27
C PHE A 178 -2.37 -6.65 -14.45
N ALA A 179 -3.68 -6.71 -14.29
CA ALA A 179 -4.63 -6.31 -15.32
C ALA A 179 -4.51 -4.82 -15.71
N VAL A 180 -3.94 -3.96 -14.87
CA VAL A 180 -3.63 -2.57 -15.21
C VAL A 180 -2.23 -2.44 -15.82
N LEU A 181 -1.24 -3.14 -15.26
CA LEU A 181 0.16 -3.01 -15.67
C LEU A 181 0.49 -3.66 -17.04
N GLU A 182 -0.33 -4.59 -17.50
CA GLU A 182 -0.16 -5.34 -18.76
C GLU A 182 -0.94 -4.73 -19.95
N ARG A 183 -1.58 -3.58 -19.72
CA ARG A 183 -2.24 -2.79 -20.79
C ARG A 183 -1.26 -1.88 -21.50
#